data_b34de182fd3a9aa72d8c50404aff2f13
#
_entry.id   b34de182fd3a9aa72d8c50404aff2f13
#
_cell.length_a   1.000
_cell.length_b   1.000
_cell.length_c   1.000
_cell.angle_alpha   90.00
_cell.angle_beta   90.00
_cell.angle_gamma   90.00
#
_symmetry.space_group_name_H-M   'P 1'
#
loop_
_entity.id
_entity.type
_entity.pdbx_description
1 polymer ?
#
loop_
_entity_poly.entity_id
_entity_poly.type
_entity_poly.pdbx_seq_one_letter_code
_entity_poly.pdbx_strand_id
1 'polypeptide(L)'
;MTANTTAYTSRRALIEDYFDRTAVQAWEQLTSDAPVGRIRTTVRAGRDKMRATLLSWLPEDLTGRRVLDAGCGTGALAIEAAMRGADVVGIDLSPKLVELARQRIPASLAAGTLDFRSGDMLDASLGKFDHVVAMDSVIHYETKDAVSALSQLAERTTTSIAFTFAPRTPLLAAMISVGRLLPRSNRAPWLEPMAKEKLLALMAQDSVLKGWRHSKDERVSSGFYKSQAMEWTQL
;
A
#
# COMPACT_ATOMS: atom_id res chain seq x y z
N MET A 1 -15.25 14.39 -14.65
CA MET A 1 -14.74 13.30 -15.51
C MET A 1 -13.26 13.17 -15.21
N THR A 2 -12.93 12.31 -14.25
CA THR A 2 -11.54 12.05 -13.84
C THR A 2 -10.91 11.19 -14.92
N ALA A 3 -9.93 11.72 -15.59
CA ALA A 3 -9.09 10.96 -16.51
C ALA A 3 -8.33 9.91 -15.68
N ASN A 4 -8.84 8.69 -15.66
CA ASN A 4 -8.02 7.51 -15.46
C ASN A 4 -7.03 7.56 -16.63
N THR A 5 -5.87 8.16 -16.41
CA THR A 5 -4.91 8.37 -17.47
C THR A 5 -4.55 7.00 -18.04
N THR A 6 -4.42 6.92 -19.36
CA THR A 6 -3.97 5.70 -20.07
C THR A 6 -2.73 5.09 -19.39
N ALA A 7 -1.88 5.94 -18.79
CA ALA A 7 -0.71 5.54 -18.01
C ALA A 7 -1.06 4.75 -16.74
N TYR A 8 -2.02 5.23 -15.93
CA TYR A 8 -2.49 4.52 -14.72
C TYR A 8 -3.05 3.13 -15.07
N THR A 9 -3.95 3.05 -16.05
CA THR A 9 -4.57 1.79 -16.47
C THR A 9 -3.54 0.80 -17.01
N SER A 10 -2.61 1.25 -17.84
CA SER A 10 -1.54 0.39 -18.36
C SER A 10 -0.60 -0.09 -17.24
N ARG A 11 -0.27 0.78 -16.29
CA ARG A 11 0.57 0.43 -15.14
C ARG A 11 -0.12 -0.59 -14.24
N ARG A 12 -1.41 -0.40 -13.97
CA ARG A 12 -2.23 -1.33 -13.20
C ARG A 12 -2.22 -2.72 -13.79
N ALA A 13 -2.44 -2.85 -15.10
CA ALA A 13 -2.42 -4.16 -15.78
C ALA A 13 -1.06 -4.85 -15.67
N LEU A 14 0.06 -4.12 -15.74
CA LEU A 14 1.40 -4.67 -15.55
C LEU A 14 1.64 -5.14 -14.10
N ILE A 15 1.13 -4.41 -13.12
CA ILE A 15 1.22 -4.76 -11.69
C ILE A 15 0.41 -6.03 -11.43
N GLU A 16 -0.82 -6.09 -11.94
CA GLU A 16 -1.71 -7.25 -11.82
C GLU A 16 -1.05 -8.52 -12.40
N ASP A 17 -0.59 -8.48 -13.65
CA ASP A 17 0.06 -9.63 -14.33
C ASP A 17 1.32 -10.09 -13.56
N TYR A 18 2.12 -9.16 -13.05
CA TYR A 18 3.30 -9.48 -12.27
C TYR A 18 2.96 -10.19 -10.96
N PHE A 19 2.05 -9.63 -10.15
CA PHE A 19 1.68 -10.21 -8.87
C PHE A 19 0.89 -11.50 -9.01
N ASP A 20 0.06 -11.63 -10.03
CA ASP A 20 -0.76 -12.82 -10.23
C ASP A 20 0.01 -13.99 -10.84
N ARG A 21 1.02 -13.74 -11.70
CA ARG A 21 1.74 -14.80 -12.41
C ARG A 21 3.14 -15.08 -11.87
N THR A 22 3.87 -14.04 -11.49
CA THR A 22 5.31 -14.16 -11.24
C THR A 22 5.66 -14.13 -9.75
N ALA A 23 4.94 -13.34 -8.96
CA ALA A 23 5.34 -13.02 -7.61
C ALA A 23 4.54 -13.75 -6.51
N VAL A 24 3.43 -14.41 -6.81
CA VAL A 24 2.55 -15.03 -5.79
C VAL A 24 3.32 -15.89 -4.81
N GLN A 25 4.08 -16.86 -5.29
CA GLN A 25 4.83 -17.77 -4.41
C GLN A 25 5.92 -17.04 -3.59
N ALA A 26 6.63 -16.11 -4.23
CA ALA A 26 7.64 -15.32 -3.54
C ALA A 26 7.03 -14.42 -2.47
N TRP A 27 5.84 -13.87 -2.75
CA TRP A 27 5.08 -13.00 -1.86
C TRP A 27 4.44 -13.77 -0.72
N GLU A 28 3.89 -14.95 -1.00
CA GLU A 28 3.38 -15.89 -0.01
C GLU A 28 4.49 -16.26 0.99
N GLN A 29 5.67 -16.65 0.51
CA GLN A 29 6.82 -16.97 1.37
C GLN A 29 7.31 -15.73 2.15
N LEU A 30 7.36 -14.55 1.52
CA LEU A 30 7.81 -13.32 2.17
C LEU A 30 6.88 -12.88 3.31
N THR A 31 5.59 -13.14 3.18
CA THR A 31 4.55 -12.74 4.13
C THR A 31 4.08 -13.87 5.05
N SER A 32 4.75 -15.03 5.04
CA SER A 32 4.54 -16.16 5.96
C SER A 32 5.70 -16.29 6.95
N ASP A 33 5.59 -17.18 7.92
CA ASP A 33 6.66 -17.52 8.88
C ASP A 33 7.71 -18.46 8.29
N ALA A 34 7.58 -18.87 7.01
CA ALA A 34 8.52 -19.79 6.37
C ALA A 34 9.95 -19.21 6.35
N PRO A 35 10.98 -20.05 6.51
CA PRO A 35 12.36 -19.64 6.40
C PRO A 35 12.64 -19.01 5.04
N VAL A 36 13.29 -17.84 5.02
CA VAL A 36 13.68 -17.13 3.81
C VAL A 36 15.16 -16.76 3.87
N GLY A 37 15.78 -16.53 2.71
CA GLY A 37 17.19 -16.12 2.65
C GLY A 37 17.43 -14.77 3.35
N ARG A 38 18.68 -14.50 3.76
CA ARG A 38 19.08 -13.31 4.55
C ARG A 38 18.53 -11.98 4.00
N ILE A 39 18.54 -11.78 2.69
CA ILE A 39 17.99 -10.56 2.06
C ILE A 39 16.48 -10.46 2.32
N ARG A 40 15.73 -11.54 2.07
CA ARG A 40 14.28 -11.58 2.29
C ARG A 40 13.91 -11.43 3.76
N THR A 41 14.74 -11.92 4.69
CA THR A 41 14.54 -11.70 6.13
C THR A 41 14.58 -10.21 6.48
N THR A 42 15.54 -9.44 5.93
CA THR A 42 15.60 -7.99 6.19
C THR A 42 14.44 -7.24 5.56
N VAL A 43 13.96 -7.69 4.39
CA VAL A 43 12.76 -7.11 3.74
C VAL A 43 11.52 -7.39 4.59
N ARG A 44 11.34 -8.64 5.07
CA ARG A 44 10.22 -9.01 5.96
C ARG A 44 10.21 -8.15 7.22
N ALA A 45 11.34 -8.08 7.93
CA ALA A 45 11.46 -7.26 9.15
C ALA A 45 11.16 -5.77 8.88
N GLY A 46 11.60 -5.24 7.73
CA GLY A 46 11.27 -3.88 7.32
C GLY A 46 9.79 -3.66 7.06
N ARG A 47 9.14 -4.61 6.39
CA ARG A 47 7.67 -4.56 6.15
C ARG A 47 6.88 -4.67 7.44
N ASP A 48 7.27 -5.58 8.35
CA ASP A 48 6.61 -5.74 9.64
C ASP A 48 6.72 -4.46 10.47
N LYS A 49 7.90 -3.82 10.50
CA LYS A 49 8.08 -2.52 11.14
C LYS A 49 7.20 -1.44 10.48
N MET A 50 7.13 -1.40 9.15
CA MET A 50 6.30 -0.43 8.44
C MET A 50 4.81 -0.64 8.73
N ARG A 51 4.34 -1.89 8.73
CA ARG A 51 2.96 -2.22 9.09
C ARG A 51 2.63 -1.76 10.52
N ALA A 52 3.51 -2.08 11.47
CA ALA A 52 3.35 -1.63 12.85
C ALA A 52 3.33 -0.10 12.97
N THR A 53 4.17 0.60 12.20
CA THR A 53 4.16 2.08 12.13
C THR A 53 2.81 2.60 11.64
N LEU A 54 2.32 2.12 10.50
CA LEU A 54 1.03 2.57 9.94
C LEU A 54 -0.14 2.27 10.88
N LEU A 55 -0.16 1.09 11.50
CA LEU A 55 -1.17 0.69 12.47
C LEU A 55 -1.10 1.52 13.77
N SER A 56 0.09 2.00 14.16
CA SER A 56 0.24 2.88 15.33
C SER A 56 -0.32 4.29 15.11
N TRP A 57 -0.57 4.65 13.86
CA TRP A 57 -1.19 5.93 13.50
C TRP A 57 -2.71 5.87 13.51
N LEU A 58 -3.28 4.68 13.41
CA LEU A 58 -4.72 4.45 13.60
C LEU A 58 -5.05 4.38 15.10
N PRO A 59 -6.30 4.68 15.51
CA PRO A 59 -6.78 4.45 16.87
C PRO A 59 -6.57 3.00 17.33
N GLU A 60 -6.31 2.80 18.62
CA GLU A 60 -6.23 1.45 19.20
C GLU A 60 -7.58 0.72 19.12
N ASP A 61 -8.67 1.43 19.40
CA ASP A 61 -10.04 0.96 19.22
C ASP A 61 -10.60 1.54 17.92
N LEU A 62 -10.88 0.66 16.98
CA LEU A 62 -11.47 0.97 15.67
C LEU A 62 -12.94 0.55 15.57
N THR A 63 -13.59 0.25 16.71
CA THR A 63 -14.99 -0.14 16.73
C THR A 63 -15.86 0.93 16.07
N GLY A 64 -16.69 0.51 15.10
CA GLY A 64 -17.54 1.41 14.31
C GLY A 64 -16.79 2.26 13.27
N ARG A 65 -15.49 2.05 13.10
CA ARG A 65 -14.68 2.72 12.05
C ARG A 65 -14.57 1.84 10.83
N ARG A 66 -14.68 2.46 9.68
CA ARG A 66 -14.54 1.79 8.39
C ARG A 66 -13.16 2.07 7.79
N VAL A 67 -12.40 1.01 7.50
CA VAL A 67 -11.01 1.11 7.03
C VAL A 67 -10.87 0.47 5.65
N LEU A 68 -10.17 1.16 4.73
CA LEU A 68 -9.73 0.59 3.46
C LEU A 68 -8.24 0.24 3.55
N ASP A 69 -7.90 -1.02 3.33
CA ASP A 69 -6.53 -1.46 3.05
C ASP A 69 -6.35 -1.53 1.52
N ALA A 70 -5.78 -0.45 0.96
CA ALA A 70 -5.66 -0.24 -0.47
C ALA A 70 -4.36 -0.86 -1.03
N GLY A 71 -4.45 -2.02 -1.66
CA GLY A 71 -3.35 -2.89 -2.02
C GLY A 71 -2.99 -3.82 -0.87
N CYS A 72 -3.99 -4.54 -0.35
CA CYS A 72 -3.89 -5.34 0.88
C CYS A 72 -2.94 -6.55 0.77
N GLY A 73 -2.59 -6.97 -0.44
CA GLY A 73 -1.78 -8.15 -0.66
C GLY A 73 -2.35 -9.38 0.04
N THR A 74 -1.59 -9.97 0.96
CA THR A 74 -1.99 -11.16 1.75
C THR A 74 -2.72 -10.81 3.06
N GLY A 75 -3.21 -9.58 3.23
CA GLY A 75 -4.18 -9.17 4.22
C GLY A 75 -3.65 -8.88 5.63
N ALA A 76 -2.34 -8.88 5.87
CA ALA A 76 -1.80 -8.78 7.23
C ALA A 76 -2.21 -7.49 7.97
N LEU A 77 -2.21 -6.33 7.28
CA LEU A 77 -2.64 -5.06 7.86
C LEU A 77 -4.15 -5.04 8.10
N ALA A 78 -4.93 -5.47 7.11
CA ALA A 78 -6.39 -5.55 7.20
C ALA A 78 -6.84 -6.44 8.38
N ILE A 79 -6.20 -7.59 8.58
CA ILE A 79 -6.50 -8.51 9.69
C ILE A 79 -6.24 -7.82 11.04
N GLU A 80 -5.09 -7.15 11.21
CA GLU A 80 -4.75 -6.45 12.45
C GLU A 80 -5.71 -5.28 12.74
N ALA A 81 -6.15 -4.54 11.71
CA ALA A 81 -7.16 -3.49 11.86
C ALA A 81 -8.53 -4.05 12.26
N ALA A 82 -8.96 -5.17 11.65
CA ALA A 82 -10.20 -5.84 12.01
C ALA A 82 -10.17 -6.41 13.44
N MET A 83 -9.02 -6.90 13.90
CA MET A 83 -8.84 -7.33 15.30
C MET A 83 -9.00 -6.18 16.31
N ARG A 84 -8.81 -4.92 15.88
CA ARG A 84 -9.10 -3.72 16.66
C ARG A 84 -10.56 -3.24 16.56
N GLY A 85 -11.44 -4.02 15.91
CA GLY A 85 -12.88 -3.73 15.80
C GLY A 85 -13.31 -2.99 14.55
N ALA A 86 -12.41 -2.74 13.58
CA ALA A 86 -12.77 -2.06 12.34
C ALA A 86 -13.67 -2.90 11.42
N ASP A 87 -14.53 -2.20 10.64
CA ASP A 87 -15.11 -2.74 9.41
C ASP A 87 -14.11 -2.51 8.26
N VAL A 88 -13.39 -3.57 7.87
CA VAL A 88 -12.28 -3.46 6.94
C VAL A 88 -12.65 -4.01 5.56
N VAL A 89 -12.40 -3.21 4.53
CA VAL A 89 -12.32 -3.67 3.15
C VAL A 89 -10.85 -3.75 2.75
N GLY A 90 -10.37 -4.95 2.46
CA GLY A 90 -9.05 -5.16 1.88
C GLY A 90 -9.17 -5.39 0.37
N ILE A 91 -8.53 -4.57 -0.45
CA ILE A 91 -8.60 -4.70 -1.90
C ILE A 91 -7.20 -4.82 -2.50
N ASP A 92 -7.04 -5.75 -3.45
CA ASP A 92 -5.81 -5.93 -4.22
C ASP A 92 -6.10 -6.28 -5.67
N LEU A 93 -5.20 -5.93 -6.58
CA LEU A 93 -5.34 -6.25 -8.00
C LEU A 93 -5.21 -7.76 -8.28
N SER A 94 -4.42 -8.47 -7.46
CA SER A 94 -4.18 -9.90 -7.65
C SER A 94 -5.24 -10.77 -6.96
N PRO A 95 -6.10 -11.48 -7.72
CA PRO A 95 -7.06 -12.43 -7.15
C PRO A 95 -6.41 -13.51 -6.28
N LYS A 96 -5.18 -13.93 -6.62
CA LYS A 96 -4.47 -14.96 -5.86
C LYS A 96 -3.97 -14.46 -4.50
N LEU A 97 -3.49 -13.21 -4.43
CA LEU A 97 -3.12 -12.61 -3.13
C LEU A 97 -4.35 -12.43 -2.26
N VAL A 98 -5.47 -12.02 -2.84
CA VAL A 98 -6.75 -11.89 -2.14
C VAL A 98 -7.23 -13.25 -1.60
N GLU A 99 -7.09 -14.33 -2.38
CA GLU A 99 -7.44 -15.66 -1.92
C GLU A 99 -6.55 -16.11 -0.74
N LEU A 100 -5.23 -15.86 -0.81
CA LEU A 100 -4.33 -16.07 0.32
C LEU A 100 -4.72 -15.24 1.56
N ALA A 101 -5.16 -13.99 1.36
CA ALA A 101 -5.64 -13.14 2.44
C ALA A 101 -6.87 -13.75 3.13
N ARG A 102 -7.83 -14.26 2.36
CA ARG A 102 -9.04 -14.94 2.90
C ARG A 102 -8.67 -16.18 3.72
N GLN A 103 -7.70 -16.97 3.25
CA GLN A 103 -7.24 -18.17 3.97
C GLN A 103 -6.53 -17.86 5.30
N ARG A 104 -6.03 -16.63 5.47
CA ARG A 104 -5.34 -16.16 6.66
C ARG A 104 -6.24 -15.49 7.69
N ILE A 105 -7.53 -15.35 7.40
CA ILE A 105 -8.50 -14.79 8.35
C ILE A 105 -8.52 -15.70 9.58
N PRO A 106 -8.26 -15.18 10.81
CA PRO A 106 -8.36 -15.96 12.03
C PRO A 106 -9.78 -16.50 12.23
N ALA A 107 -9.90 -17.71 12.78
CA ALA A 107 -11.20 -18.33 13.10
C ALA A 107 -12.04 -17.50 14.08
N SER A 108 -11.41 -16.66 14.89
CA SER A 108 -12.05 -15.72 15.80
C SER A 108 -11.62 -14.29 15.48
N LEU A 109 -12.38 -13.60 14.64
CA LEU A 109 -12.36 -12.14 14.58
C LEU A 109 -13.28 -11.61 15.69
N ALA A 110 -12.69 -11.06 16.76
CA ALA A 110 -13.45 -10.81 18.00
C ALA A 110 -14.49 -9.69 17.89
N ALA A 111 -14.31 -8.65 17.06
CA ALA A 111 -15.19 -7.48 17.06
C ALA A 111 -15.38 -6.82 15.69
N GLY A 112 -14.46 -6.97 14.75
CA GLY A 112 -14.51 -6.32 13.44
C GLY A 112 -15.07 -7.21 12.34
N THR A 113 -15.27 -6.62 11.15
CA THR A 113 -15.58 -7.34 9.93
C THR A 113 -14.45 -7.21 8.92
N LEU A 114 -14.34 -8.17 8.01
CA LEU A 114 -13.25 -8.21 7.03
C LEU A 114 -13.76 -8.74 5.70
N ASP A 115 -13.69 -7.89 4.68
CA ASP A 115 -14.11 -8.21 3.31
C ASP A 115 -12.93 -8.03 2.36
N PHE A 116 -12.39 -9.13 1.85
CA PHE A 116 -11.32 -9.12 0.86
C PHE A 116 -11.85 -9.19 -0.56
N ARG A 117 -11.48 -8.21 -1.38
CA ARG A 117 -11.92 -8.07 -2.78
C ARG A 117 -10.73 -8.00 -3.74
N SER A 118 -10.86 -8.60 -4.92
CA SER A 118 -9.94 -8.33 -6.01
C SER A 118 -10.49 -7.20 -6.88
N GLY A 119 -9.64 -6.23 -7.24
CA GLY A 119 -10.06 -5.09 -8.06
C GLY A 119 -9.25 -3.84 -7.83
N ASP A 120 -9.76 -2.74 -8.36
CA ASP A 120 -9.14 -1.42 -8.27
C ASP A 120 -9.49 -0.73 -6.94
N MET A 121 -8.47 -0.29 -6.19
CA MET A 121 -8.66 0.50 -4.97
C MET A 121 -9.41 1.82 -5.20
N LEU A 122 -9.48 2.29 -6.46
CA LEU A 122 -10.18 3.50 -6.85
C LEU A 122 -11.65 3.26 -7.24
N ASP A 123 -12.14 2.01 -7.19
CA ASP A 123 -13.54 1.71 -7.51
C ASP A 123 -14.51 2.44 -6.56
N ALA A 124 -15.37 3.28 -7.12
CA ALA A 124 -16.33 4.07 -6.37
C ALA A 124 -17.36 3.20 -5.61
N SER A 125 -17.62 1.97 -6.05
CA SER A 125 -18.53 1.03 -5.39
C SER A 125 -18.07 0.58 -4.00
N LEU A 126 -16.78 0.80 -3.65
CA LEU A 126 -16.25 0.52 -2.31
C LEU A 126 -16.85 1.43 -1.22
N GLY A 127 -17.41 2.58 -1.60
CA GLY A 127 -18.07 3.53 -0.70
C GLY A 127 -17.08 4.44 0.04
N LYS A 128 -17.47 4.92 1.23
CA LYS A 128 -16.70 5.85 2.06
C LYS A 128 -16.00 5.14 3.21
N PHE A 129 -14.93 5.73 3.72
CA PHE A 129 -14.10 5.19 4.79
C PHE A 129 -13.73 6.27 5.81
N ASP A 130 -13.50 5.88 7.06
CA ASP A 130 -12.89 6.76 8.06
C ASP A 130 -11.39 6.86 7.81
N HIS A 131 -10.75 5.74 7.54
CA HIS A 131 -9.31 5.65 7.31
C HIS A 131 -9.00 4.87 6.05
N VAL A 132 -7.99 5.32 5.32
CA VAL A 132 -7.39 4.58 4.19
C VAL A 132 -5.93 4.33 4.51
N VAL A 133 -5.49 3.08 4.33
CA VAL A 133 -4.07 2.71 4.42
C VAL A 133 -3.64 2.11 3.09
N ALA A 134 -2.51 2.58 2.54
CA ALA A 134 -1.96 2.14 1.27
C ALA A 134 -0.47 1.78 1.45
N MET A 135 -0.23 0.59 2.02
CA MET A 135 1.12 0.10 2.29
C MET A 135 1.71 -0.58 1.07
N ASP A 136 2.85 -0.07 0.58
CA ASP A 136 3.60 -0.61 -0.57
C ASP A 136 2.76 -0.80 -1.85
N SER A 137 1.66 -0.04 -2.01
CA SER A 137 0.79 -0.10 -3.18
C SER A 137 1.05 1.06 -4.15
N VAL A 138 1.15 2.30 -3.65
CA VAL A 138 1.38 3.47 -4.52
C VAL A 138 2.83 3.61 -5.01
N ILE A 139 3.75 2.81 -4.50
CA ILE A 139 5.19 2.81 -4.86
C ILE A 139 5.45 2.43 -6.33
N HIS A 140 4.47 1.87 -7.02
CA HIS A 140 4.56 1.42 -8.40
C HIS A 140 4.13 2.49 -9.42
N TYR A 141 3.57 3.60 -8.95
CA TYR A 141 3.06 4.68 -9.80
C TYR A 141 4.02 5.85 -9.87
N GLU A 142 4.02 6.56 -10.98
CA GLU A 142 4.72 7.84 -11.07
C GLU A 142 4.12 8.84 -10.08
N THR A 143 4.92 9.82 -9.61
CA THR A 143 4.49 10.75 -8.56
C THR A 143 3.16 11.44 -8.86
N LYS A 144 2.89 11.80 -10.12
CA LYS A 144 1.63 12.45 -10.53
C LYS A 144 0.44 11.48 -10.43
N ASP A 145 0.62 10.23 -10.87
CA ASP A 145 -0.43 9.22 -10.83
C ASP A 145 -0.72 8.79 -9.38
N ALA A 146 0.32 8.70 -8.54
CA ALA A 146 0.18 8.44 -7.11
C ALA A 146 -0.62 9.55 -6.42
N VAL A 147 -0.33 10.84 -6.71
CA VAL A 147 -1.10 11.97 -6.17
C VAL A 147 -2.54 11.93 -6.66
N SER A 148 -2.78 11.63 -7.94
CA SER A 148 -4.14 11.48 -8.47
C SER A 148 -4.91 10.34 -7.78
N ALA A 149 -4.26 9.21 -7.52
CA ALA A 149 -4.88 8.10 -6.78
C ALA A 149 -5.20 8.49 -5.33
N LEU A 150 -4.26 9.14 -4.64
CA LEU A 150 -4.47 9.64 -3.28
C LEU A 150 -5.58 10.69 -3.21
N SER A 151 -5.69 11.58 -4.19
CA SER A 151 -6.79 12.55 -4.31
C SER A 151 -8.14 11.87 -4.42
N GLN A 152 -8.28 10.86 -5.29
CA GLN A 152 -9.53 10.09 -5.44
C GLN A 152 -9.88 9.28 -4.18
N LEU A 153 -8.89 8.76 -3.46
CA LEU A 153 -9.10 8.13 -2.16
C LEU A 153 -9.55 9.16 -1.12
N ALA A 154 -8.99 10.38 -1.13
CA ALA A 154 -9.32 11.46 -0.22
C ALA A 154 -10.78 11.93 -0.36
N GLU A 155 -11.34 11.94 -1.59
CA GLU A 155 -12.75 12.31 -1.84
C GLU A 155 -13.76 11.46 -1.05
N ARG A 156 -13.35 10.26 -0.63
CA ARG A 156 -14.21 9.31 0.10
C ARG A 156 -13.65 8.88 1.46
N THR A 157 -12.68 9.61 1.96
CA THR A 157 -12.08 9.39 3.29
C THR A 157 -12.42 10.56 4.20
N THR A 158 -12.83 10.27 5.44
CA THR A 158 -13.33 11.30 6.36
C THR A 158 -12.31 11.71 7.43
N THR A 159 -11.27 10.91 7.70
CA THR A 159 -10.36 11.17 8.82
C THR A 159 -8.89 11.18 8.40
N SER A 160 -8.34 10.06 7.92
CA SER A 160 -6.92 9.99 7.56
C SER A 160 -6.63 9.07 6.40
N ILE A 161 -5.55 9.41 5.67
CA ILE A 161 -4.93 8.56 4.67
C ILE A 161 -3.47 8.36 5.06
N ALA A 162 -3.08 7.10 5.30
CA ALA A 162 -1.71 6.71 5.54
C ALA A 162 -1.20 5.88 4.35
N PHE A 163 -0.09 6.27 3.78
CA PHE A 163 0.47 5.57 2.62
C PHE A 163 1.98 5.51 2.68
N THR A 164 2.58 4.60 1.90
CA THR A 164 4.03 4.52 1.78
C THR A 164 4.49 4.78 0.35
N PHE A 165 5.68 5.33 0.22
CA PHE A 165 6.36 5.52 -1.05
C PHE A 165 7.84 5.13 -0.96
N ALA A 166 8.46 4.77 -2.08
CA ALA A 166 9.89 4.52 -2.16
C ALA A 166 10.62 5.86 -2.24
N PRO A 167 11.43 6.26 -1.22
CA PRO A 167 12.10 7.55 -1.24
C PRO A 167 13.22 7.56 -2.28
N ARG A 168 13.31 8.63 -3.05
CA ARG A 168 14.39 8.81 -4.03
C ARG A 168 15.71 9.04 -3.32
N THR A 169 16.54 8.00 -3.23
CA THR A 169 17.90 8.08 -2.68
C THR A 169 18.93 7.65 -3.72
N PRO A 170 20.17 8.17 -3.66
CA PRO A 170 21.25 7.73 -4.57
C PRO A 170 21.45 6.21 -4.55
N LEU A 171 21.39 5.60 -3.37
CA LEU A 171 21.52 4.15 -3.21
C LEU A 171 20.40 3.40 -3.91
N LEU A 172 19.13 3.80 -3.72
CA LEU A 172 18.00 3.16 -4.38
C LEU A 172 18.05 3.35 -5.90
N ALA A 173 18.44 4.54 -6.36
CA ALA A 173 18.62 4.80 -7.78
C ALA A 173 19.72 3.89 -8.39
N ALA A 174 20.84 3.71 -7.71
CA ALA A 174 21.89 2.79 -8.13
C ALA A 174 21.40 1.34 -8.15
N MET A 175 20.68 0.88 -7.11
CA MET A 175 20.10 -0.47 -7.04
C MET A 175 19.11 -0.73 -8.19
N ILE A 176 18.26 0.22 -8.50
CA ILE A 176 17.31 0.11 -9.62
C ILE A 176 18.05 0.06 -10.96
N SER A 177 19.09 0.88 -11.14
CA SER A 177 19.90 0.89 -12.35
C SER A 177 20.59 -0.45 -12.59
N VAL A 178 21.16 -1.05 -11.54
CA VAL A 178 21.75 -2.39 -11.59
C VAL A 178 20.67 -3.46 -11.87
N GLY A 179 19.51 -3.35 -11.22
CA GLY A 179 18.40 -4.27 -11.43
C GLY A 179 17.87 -4.28 -12.89
N ARG A 180 18.01 -3.15 -13.62
CA ARG A 180 17.67 -3.07 -15.05
C ARG A 180 18.56 -3.91 -15.95
N LEU A 181 19.75 -4.27 -15.50
CA LEU A 181 20.68 -5.12 -16.23
C LEU A 181 20.35 -6.62 -16.09
N LEU A 182 19.51 -6.98 -15.12
CA LEU A 182 19.07 -8.37 -14.91
C LEU A 182 18.04 -8.80 -15.97
N PRO A 183 17.96 -10.13 -16.28
CA PRO A 183 16.92 -10.66 -17.17
C PRO A 183 15.51 -10.29 -16.71
N ARG A 184 14.59 -10.05 -17.65
CA ARG A 184 13.22 -9.62 -17.36
C ARG A 184 12.44 -10.59 -16.48
N SER A 185 12.72 -11.89 -16.57
CA SER A 185 12.10 -12.96 -15.77
C SER A 185 12.37 -12.86 -14.26
N ASN A 186 13.43 -12.16 -13.84
CA ASN A 186 13.86 -12.04 -12.45
C ASN A 186 13.72 -10.63 -11.87
N ARG A 187 13.02 -9.73 -12.58
CA ARG A 187 12.83 -8.35 -12.12
C ARG A 187 11.67 -8.30 -11.14
N ALA A 188 11.92 -7.66 -9.99
CA ALA A 188 10.86 -7.19 -9.10
C ALA A 188 9.92 -6.20 -9.83
N PRO A 189 8.67 -6.00 -9.38
CA PRO A 189 7.80 -4.99 -9.95
C PRO A 189 8.53 -3.65 -9.92
N TRP A 190 8.28 -2.87 -10.96
CA TRP A 190 8.91 -1.58 -11.12
C TRP A 190 8.60 -0.68 -9.92
N LEU A 191 9.63 -0.27 -9.20
CA LEU A 191 9.53 0.76 -8.18
C LEU A 191 9.77 2.13 -8.82
N GLU A 192 8.90 3.08 -8.50
CA GLU A 192 9.04 4.48 -8.91
C GLU A 192 9.46 5.35 -7.71
N PRO A 193 10.76 5.59 -7.53
CA PRO A 193 11.22 6.40 -6.41
C PRO A 193 10.73 7.83 -6.50
N MET A 194 10.11 8.31 -5.41
CA MET A 194 9.54 9.65 -5.32
C MET A 194 10.42 10.56 -4.46
N ALA A 195 10.66 11.79 -4.94
CA ALA A 195 11.22 12.84 -4.11
C ALA A 195 10.10 13.41 -3.23
N LYS A 196 10.32 13.39 -1.89
CA LYS A 196 9.32 13.86 -0.91
C LYS A 196 8.85 15.28 -1.20
N GLU A 197 9.78 16.17 -1.52
CA GLU A 197 9.49 17.58 -1.81
C GLU A 197 8.57 17.73 -3.02
N LYS A 198 8.83 16.93 -4.07
CA LYS A 198 7.97 16.93 -5.28
C LYS A 198 6.59 16.36 -4.99
N LEU A 199 6.52 15.29 -4.19
CA LEU A 199 5.26 14.69 -3.78
C LEU A 199 4.41 15.70 -3.00
N LEU A 200 4.98 16.34 -1.96
CA LEU A 200 4.32 17.36 -1.15
C LEU A 200 3.86 18.56 -1.99
N ALA A 201 4.71 19.04 -2.91
CA ALA A 201 4.36 20.16 -3.80
C ALA A 201 3.15 19.85 -4.71
N LEU A 202 3.08 18.63 -5.25
CA LEU A 202 1.94 18.20 -6.07
C LEU A 202 0.68 18.01 -5.23
N MET A 203 0.79 17.42 -4.03
CA MET A 203 -0.36 17.27 -3.12
C MET A 203 -0.93 18.61 -2.68
N ALA A 204 -0.08 19.61 -2.40
CA ALA A 204 -0.51 20.96 -2.04
C ALA A 204 -1.23 21.71 -3.18
N GLN A 205 -0.97 21.34 -4.43
CA GLN A 205 -1.63 21.93 -5.62
C GLN A 205 -2.92 21.19 -6.01
N ASP A 206 -3.16 20.01 -5.47
CA ASP A 206 -4.34 19.21 -5.78
C ASP A 206 -5.59 19.82 -5.14
N SER A 207 -6.69 19.85 -5.89
CA SER A 207 -7.93 20.52 -5.47
C SER A 207 -8.62 19.87 -4.25
N VAL A 208 -8.43 18.58 -4.06
CA VAL A 208 -8.99 17.81 -2.94
C VAL A 208 -8.01 17.81 -1.76
N LEU A 209 -6.76 17.44 -2.02
CA LEU A 209 -5.72 17.27 -1.00
C LEU A 209 -5.32 18.59 -0.31
N LYS A 210 -5.60 19.77 -0.93
CA LYS A 210 -5.43 21.06 -0.24
C LYS A 210 -6.31 21.23 1.01
N GLY A 211 -7.40 20.47 1.14
CA GLY A 211 -8.24 20.38 2.34
C GLY A 211 -7.69 19.40 3.39
N TRP A 212 -6.49 18.89 3.18
CA TRP A 212 -5.83 17.94 4.05
C TRP A 212 -4.50 18.49 4.53
N ARG A 213 -4.02 18.04 5.68
CA ARG A 213 -2.70 18.41 6.20
C ARG A 213 -1.81 17.20 6.40
N HIS A 214 -0.54 17.37 6.12
CA HIS A 214 0.49 16.42 6.51
C HIS A 214 0.57 16.34 8.04
N SER A 215 0.42 15.15 8.58
CA SER A 215 0.34 14.88 10.02
C SER A 215 1.59 14.18 10.53
N LYS A 216 1.94 13.04 9.94
CA LYS A 216 3.07 12.23 10.38
C LYS A 216 3.88 11.74 9.19
N ASP A 217 5.17 11.51 9.40
CA ASP A 217 5.99 10.73 8.49
C ASP A 217 7.03 9.89 9.26
N GLU A 218 7.35 8.72 8.71
CA GLU A 218 8.33 7.81 9.29
C GLU A 218 9.08 7.07 8.18
N ARG A 219 10.38 6.98 8.31
CA ARG A 219 11.22 6.25 7.38
C ARG A 219 11.68 4.92 7.96
N VAL A 220 11.35 3.84 7.26
CA VAL A 220 11.84 2.50 7.59
C VAL A 220 12.93 2.07 6.61
N SER A 221 14.06 1.66 7.18
CA SER A 221 15.23 1.20 6.43
C SER A 221 15.75 -0.08 7.07
N SER A 222 15.53 -1.23 6.42
CA SER A 222 15.99 -2.54 6.88
C SER A 222 16.54 -3.32 5.67
N GLY A 223 17.87 -3.45 5.59
CA GLY A 223 18.51 -4.08 4.45
C GLY A 223 18.07 -3.48 3.12
N PHE A 224 17.46 -4.30 2.27
CA PHE A 224 16.95 -3.89 0.96
C PHE A 224 15.57 -3.20 1.00
N TYR A 225 14.87 -3.24 2.13
CA TYR A 225 13.61 -2.51 2.30
C TYR A 225 13.89 -1.06 2.65
N LYS A 226 13.49 -0.15 1.78
CA LYS A 226 13.62 1.30 1.92
C LYS A 226 12.28 1.93 1.59
N SER A 227 11.53 2.32 2.59
CA SER A 227 10.19 2.89 2.44
C SER A 227 10.00 4.08 3.37
N GLN A 228 9.18 5.03 2.94
CA GLN A 228 8.77 6.21 3.69
C GLN A 228 7.26 6.16 3.85
N ALA A 229 6.77 6.15 5.08
CA ALA A 229 5.36 6.34 5.40
C ALA A 229 5.03 7.82 5.53
N MET A 230 3.80 8.18 5.19
CA MET A 230 3.25 9.52 5.37
C MET A 230 1.77 9.41 5.72
N GLU A 231 1.32 10.23 6.68
CA GLU A 231 -0.09 10.38 7.02
C GLU A 231 -0.58 11.78 6.68
N TRP A 232 -1.75 11.84 6.10
CA TRP A 232 -2.52 13.06 5.86
C TRP A 232 -3.87 12.95 6.54
N THR A 233 -4.27 14.02 7.24
CA THR A 233 -5.55 14.11 7.96
C THR A 233 -6.38 15.25 7.38
N GLN A 234 -7.70 15.06 7.35
CA GLN A 234 -8.63 16.11 6.95
C GLN A 234 -8.54 17.30 7.92
N LEU A 235 -8.61 18.53 7.37
CA LEU A 235 -8.59 19.77 8.14
C LEU A 235 -9.89 20.00 8.91
#